data_529f5769a1d274da322dfc12cc6a910b
#
_entry.id   529f5769a1d274da322dfc12cc6a910b
#
_cell.length_a   1.000
_cell.length_b   1.000
_cell.length_c   1.000
_cell.angle_alpha   90.00
_cell.angle_beta   90.00
_cell.angle_gamma   90.00
#
_symmetry.space_group_name_H-M   'P 1'
#
loop_
_entity.id
_entity.type
_entity.pdbx_description
1 polymer ?
#
loop_
_entity_poly.entity_id
_entity_poly.type
_entity_poly.pdbx_seq_one_letter_code
_entity_poly.pdbx_strand_id
1 'polypeptide(L)'
;MASVKICGITSESDLEMAVEAGADMVGFVIVETSPRFVDFEHAQALIRRAAELGAEPWVVATMAIPWLDRLVDETGEIGAVQLHGKESPGRVAEFARKHPLVPVIKAMGVSSKRDLADAEAFDAADAFLFDAKPPAGADREGGHGRTFDWSILKGFRIHDHEDWTLSGGLTPENVAEAIAKSGAPAVDVSSGVEKSPGVKDPAKVRAFIAAAKADEA
;
A
#
# COMPACT_ATOMS: atom_id res chain seq x y z
N MET A 1 -4.13 1.37 -18.09
CA MET A 1 -3.11 2.00 -17.21
C MET A 1 -3.35 1.54 -15.77
N ALA A 2 -2.31 1.19 -15.02
CA ALA A 2 -2.43 0.82 -13.62
C ALA A 2 -2.52 2.07 -12.72
N SER A 3 -3.30 2.02 -11.63
CA SER A 3 -3.28 3.03 -10.58
C SER A 3 -1.99 2.97 -9.78
N VAL A 4 -1.49 4.11 -9.28
CA VAL A 4 -0.20 4.20 -8.59
C VAL A 4 -0.35 4.73 -7.18
N LYS A 5 0.15 3.97 -6.21
CA LYS A 5 0.27 4.36 -4.81
C LYS A 5 1.73 4.67 -4.46
N ILE A 6 1.97 5.84 -3.88
CA ILE A 6 3.27 6.20 -3.28
C ILE A 6 3.15 6.08 -1.77
N CYS A 7 3.79 5.07 -1.19
CA CYS A 7 3.66 4.68 0.21
C CYS A 7 4.81 5.19 1.08
N GLY A 8 4.53 5.45 2.36
CA GLY A 8 5.53 5.89 3.34
C GLY A 8 5.95 7.34 3.15
N ILE A 9 5.00 8.20 2.88
CA ILE A 9 5.18 9.66 2.87
C ILE A 9 5.22 10.15 4.31
N THR A 10 6.20 11.00 4.61
CA THR A 10 6.46 11.54 5.95
C THR A 10 6.48 13.06 6.00
N SER A 11 6.33 13.74 4.87
CA SER A 11 6.35 15.21 4.81
C SER A 11 5.33 15.73 3.81
N GLU A 12 4.83 16.95 4.04
CA GLU A 12 3.92 17.63 3.12
C GLU A 12 4.57 17.88 1.75
N SER A 13 5.86 18.19 1.72
CA SER A 13 6.59 18.39 0.46
C SER A 13 6.71 17.12 -0.39
N ASP A 14 6.90 15.96 0.24
CA ASP A 14 6.91 14.67 -0.48
C ASP A 14 5.50 14.29 -0.93
N LEU A 15 4.46 14.64 -0.16
CA LEU A 15 3.06 14.46 -0.53
C LEU A 15 2.70 15.27 -1.78
N GLU A 16 2.92 16.59 -1.72
CA GLU A 16 2.62 17.49 -2.84
C GLU A 16 3.34 17.06 -4.12
N MET A 17 4.62 16.76 -4.01
CA MET A 17 5.44 16.26 -5.13
C MET A 17 4.90 14.95 -5.71
N ALA A 18 4.45 14.00 -4.87
CA ALA A 18 3.90 12.73 -5.35
C ALA A 18 2.57 12.93 -6.09
N VAL A 19 1.69 13.78 -5.55
CA VAL A 19 0.40 14.11 -6.19
C VAL A 19 0.60 14.87 -7.49
N GLU A 20 1.49 15.88 -7.51
CA GLU A 20 1.86 16.61 -8.73
C GLU A 20 2.45 15.69 -9.81
N ALA A 21 3.18 14.65 -9.41
CA ALA A 21 3.71 13.65 -10.32
C ALA A 21 2.63 12.69 -10.87
N GLY A 22 1.42 12.70 -10.31
CA GLY A 22 0.28 11.91 -10.76
C GLY A 22 0.05 10.63 -9.95
N ALA A 23 0.43 10.58 -8.66
CA ALA A 23 0.02 9.52 -7.76
C ALA A 23 -1.51 9.55 -7.56
N ASP A 24 -2.15 8.39 -7.68
CA ASP A 24 -3.59 8.24 -7.45
C ASP A 24 -3.89 8.06 -5.96
N MET A 25 -3.00 7.34 -5.26
CA MET A 25 -3.08 7.04 -3.84
C MET A 25 -1.77 7.37 -3.14
N VAL A 26 -1.85 7.74 -1.88
CA VAL A 26 -0.69 8.02 -1.02
C VAL A 26 -0.81 7.26 0.31
N GLY A 27 0.31 6.73 0.84
CA GLY A 27 0.29 5.90 2.04
C GLY A 27 1.06 6.54 3.21
N PHE A 28 0.42 6.58 4.39
CA PHE A 28 0.98 7.06 5.64
C PHE A 28 1.14 5.91 6.63
N VAL A 29 2.37 5.66 7.08
CA VAL A 29 2.70 4.52 7.92
C VAL A 29 2.65 4.93 9.38
N ILE A 30 1.70 4.37 10.14
CA ILE A 30 1.53 4.64 11.57
C ILE A 30 2.10 3.54 12.49
N VAL A 31 3.04 2.76 11.99
CA VAL A 31 3.74 1.69 12.72
C VAL A 31 5.06 2.23 13.24
N GLU A 32 5.21 2.39 14.56
CA GLU A 32 6.34 3.06 15.22
C GLU A 32 7.72 2.49 14.88
N THR A 33 7.80 1.19 14.61
CA THR A 33 9.06 0.53 14.21
C THR A 33 9.48 0.81 12.77
N SER A 34 8.62 1.47 12.00
CA SER A 34 8.92 1.85 10.62
C SER A 34 9.78 3.10 10.55
N PRO A 35 10.80 3.16 9.68
CA PRO A 35 11.52 4.42 9.40
C PRO A 35 10.65 5.47 8.69
N ARG A 36 9.42 5.12 8.32
CA ARG A 36 8.42 5.97 7.67
C ARG A 36 7.27 6.32 8.61
N PHE A 37 7.48 6.11 9.91
CA PHE A 37 6.46 6.38 10.93
C PHE A 37 6.05 7.84 10.93
N VAL A 38 4.74 8.07 10.99
CA VAL A 38 4.12 9.36 11.32
C VAL A 38 3.23 9.17 12.54
N ASP A 39 3.29 10.10 13.49
CA ASP A 39 2.45 10.10 14.68
C ASP A 39 1.00 10.50 14.36
N PHE A 40 0.16 10.51 15.38
CA PHE A 40 -1.28 10.76 15.24
C PHE A 40 -1.60 12.12 14.62
N GLU A 41 -1.04 13.20 15.17
CA GLU A 41 -1.30 14.57 14.73
C GLU A 41 -0.76 14.81 13.32
N HIS A 42 0.42 14.28 13.05
CA HIS A 42 1.04 14.40 11.74
C HIS A 42 0.29 13.58 10.69
N ALA A 43 -0.15 12.37 11.02
CA ALA A 43 -0.98 11.55 10.13
C ALA A 43 -2.28 12.26 9.77
N GLN A 44 -3.00 12.84 10.75
CA GLN A 44 -4.20 13.61 10.49
C GLN A 44 -3.97 14.79 9.53
N ALA A 45 -2.88 15.54 9.73
CA ALA A 45 -2.56 16.68 8.88
C ALA A 45 -2.29 16.25 7.42
N LEU A 46 -1.47 15.19 7.24
CA LEU A 46 -1.13 14.67 5.92
C LEU A 46 -2.34 14.04 5.21
N ILE A 47 -3.22 13.33 5.92
CA ILE A 47 -4.44 12.75 5.37
C ILE A 47 -5.35 13.84 4.81
N ARG A 48 -5.65 14.88 5.61
CA ARG A 48 -6.47 16.03 5.15
C ARG A 48 -5.84 16.72 3.95
N ARG A 49 -4.53 16.94 4.00
CA ARG A 49 -3.82 17.57 2.88
C ARG A 49 -3.88 16.73 1.61
N ALA A 50 -3.75 15.41 1.71
CA ALA A 50 -3.88 14.50 0.57
C ALA A 50 -5.28 14.58 -0.07
N ALA A 51 -6.33 14.57 0.75
CA ALA A 51 -7.71 14.72 0.28
C ALA A 51 -7.95 16.08 -0.41
N GLU A 52 -7.43 17.18 0.16
CA GLU A 52 -7.49 18.52 -0.48
C GLU A 52 -6.81 18.54 -1.86
N LEU A 53 -5.74 17.80 -2.03
CA LEU A 53 -4.99 17.68 -3.29
C LEU A 53 -5.65 16.70 -4.28
N GLY A 54 -6.70 15.98 -3.87
CA GLY A 54 -7.43 15.02 -4.70
C GLY A 54 -6.78 13.64 -4.81
N ALA A 55 -5.81 13.31 -3.95
CA ALA A 55 -5.25 11.98 -3.85
C ALA A 55 -5.96 11.17 -2.75
N GLU A 56 -6.09 9.85 -2.94
CA GLU A 56 -6.70 8.97 -1.97
C GLU A 56 -5.71 8.61 -0.84
N PRO A 57 -5.96 9.02 0.43
CA PRO A 57 -5.06 8.76 1.54
C PRO A 57 -5.29 7.37 2.14
N TRP A 58 -4.25 6.53 2.16
CA TRP A 58 -4.26 5.22 2.81
C TRP A 58 -3.46 5.25 4.11
N VAL A 59 -4.05 4.73 5.18
CA VAL A 59 -3.36 4.52 6.45
C VAL A 59 -2.80 3.12 6.50
N VAL A 60 -1.48 2.99 6.61
CA VAL A 60 -0.79 1.70 6.74
C VAL A 60 -0.56 1.40 8.22
N ALA A 61 -1.24 0.38 8.72
CA ALA A 61 -1.33 0.07 10.13
C ALA A 61 -1.17 -1.42 10.43
N THR A 62 -1.06 -1.73 11.71
CA THR A 62 -1.39 -3.03 12.30
C THR A 62 -2.49 -2.84 13.34
N MET A 63 -3.30 -3.85 13.59
CA MET A 63 -4.35 -3.78 14.63
C MET A 63 -3.79 -3.75 16.07
N ALA A 64 -2.48 -3.75 16.24
CA ALA A 64 -1.83 -3.55 17.54
C ALA A 64 -1.71 -2.05 17.91
N ILE A 65 -2.02 -1.11 17.00
CA ILE A 65 -1.92 0.32 17.24
C ILE A 65 -3.12 0.80 18.04
N PRO A 66 -2.92 1.29 19.29
CA PRO A 66 -4.04 1.57 20.22
C PRO A 66 -4.94 2.73 19.77
N TRP A 67 -4.42 3.62 18.92
CA TRP A 67 -5.11 4.81 18.45
C TRP A 67 -5.59 4.74 16.99
N LEU A 68 -5.51 3.55 16.35
CA LEU A 68 -5.99 3.37 14.97
C LEU A 68 -7.48 3.72 14.84
N ASP A 69 -8.32 3.16 15.72
CA ASP A 69 -9.76 3.44 15.71
C ASP A 69 -10.05 4.95 15.86
N ARG A 70 -9.34 5.58 16.80
CA ARG A 70 -9.48 7.02 17.03
C ARG A 70 -9.08 7.84 15.80
N LEU A 71 -7.99 7.46 15.11
CA LEU A 71 -7.57 8.12 13.88
C LEU A 71 -8.64 8.03 12.80
N VAL A 72 -9.22 6.84 12.61
CA VAL A 72 -10.31 6.62 11.66
C VAL A 72 -11.54 7.46 11.99
N ASP A 73 -11.96 7.46 13.27
CA ASP A 73 -13.16 8.15 13.72
C ASP A 73 -13.02 9.69 13.66
N GLU A 74 -11.82 10.24 13.95
CA GLU A 74 -11.61 11.69 14.06
C GLU A 74 -11.12 12.36 12.77
N THR A 75 -10.64 11.59 11.76
CA THR A 75 -10.06 12.21 10.55
C THR A 75 -11.07 12.35 9.42
N GLY A 76 -11.89 11.35 9.16
CA GLY A 76 -13.03 11.45 8.22
C GLY A 76 -12.69 11.36 6.72
N GLU A 77 -11.45 11.62 6.32
CA GLU A 77 -11.02 11.64 4.91
C GLU A 77 -10.12 10.45 4.54
N ILE A 78 -10.13 9.38 5.33
CA ILE A 78 -9.33 8.19 5.04
C ILE A 78 -9.97 7.41 3.89
N GLY A 79 -9.24 7.25 2.79
CA GLY A 79 -9.67 6.48 1.63
C GLY A 79 -9.64 4.98 1.89
N ALA A 80 -8.62 4.47 2.60
CA ALA A 80 -8.54 3.07 3.02
C ALA A 80 -7.62 2.87 4.22
N VAL A 81 -7.86 1.78 4.99
CA VAL A 81 -6.92 1.27 5.99
C VAL A 81 -6.27 -0.01 5.47
N GLN A 82 -4.96 0.04 5.27
CA GLN A 82 -4.13 -1.10 4.89
C GLN A 82 -3.61 -1.81 6.14
N LEU A 83 -4.15 -2.98 6.44
CA LEU A 83 -3.69 -3.83 7.54
C LEU A 83 -2.49 -4.68 7.09
N HIS A 84 -1.29 -4.30 7.56
CA HIS A 84 -0.01 -4.84 7.11
C HIS A 84 0.72 -5.62 8.21
N GLY A 85 -0.03 -6.28 9.06
CA GLY A 85 0.48 -7.16 10.12
C GLY A 85 -0.01 -8.60 9.97
N LYS A 86 0.06 -9.35 11.07
CA LYS A 86 -0.39 -10.76 11.15
C LYS A 86 -1.82 -10.88 11.68
N GLU A 87 -2.69 -9.96 11.27
CA GLU A 87 -4.08 -10.00 11.66
C GLU A 87 -4.76 -11.28 11.15
N SER A 88 -5.53 -11.92 12.04
CA SER A 88 -6.39 -13.03 11.63
C SER A 88 -7.63 -12.54 10.86
N PRO A 89 -8.27 -13.39 10.04
CA PRO A 89 -9.51 -13.03 9.34
C PRO A 89 -10.59 -12.47 10.27
N GLY A 90 -10.76 -13.07 11.46
CA GLY A 90 -11.72 -12.58 12.46
C GLY A 90 -11.42 -11.18 12.98
N ARG A 91 -10.14 -10.80 13.11
CA ARG A 91 -9.73 -9.45 13.51
C ARG A 91 -9.98 -8.43 12.42
N VAL A 92 -9.72 -8.81 11.16
CA VAL A 92 -10.06 -7.97 9.99
C VAL A 92 -11.56 -7.73 9.92
N ALA A 93 -12.37 -8.78 10.08
CA ALA A 93 -13.83 -8.67 10.11
C ALA A 93 -14.36 -7.82 11.28
N GLU A 94 -13.71 -7.85 12.45
CA GLU A 94 -14.04 -6.99 13.58
C GLU A 94 -13.83 -5.51 13.24
N PHE A 95 -12.69 -5.18 12.64
CA PHE A 95 -12.34 -3.82 12.23
C PHE A 95 -13.29 -3.31 11.13
N ALA A 96 -13.51 -4.08 10.07
CA ALA A 96 -14.42 -3.71 8.98
C ALA A 96 -15.86 -3.45 9.48
N ARG A 97 -16.35 -4.29 10.40
CA ARG A 97 -17.68 -4.08 11.01
C ARG A 97 -17.76 -2.83 11.88
N LYS A 98 -16.66 -2.45 12.53
CA LYS A 98 -16.59 -1.25 13.36
C LYS A 98 -16.54 0.03 12.52
N HIS A 99 -15.87 -0.03 11.37
CA HIS A 99 -15.65 1.10 10.46
C HIS A 99 -16.22 0.83 9.06
N PRO A 100 -17.55 0.66 8.89
CA PRO A 100 -18.16 0.16 7.66
C PRO A 100 -18.08 1.12 6.46
N LEU A 101 -17.62 2.34 6.66
CA LEU A 101 -17.45 3.35 5.61
C LEU A 101 -15.99 3.49 5.13
N VAL A 102 -15.06 2.76 5.76
CA VAL A 102 -13.63 2.84 5.44
C VAL A 102 -13.17 1.51 4.86
N PRO A 103 -12.78 1.47 3.58
CA PRO A 103 -12.29 0.26 2.94
C PRO A 103 -11.10 -0.34 3.69
N VAL A 104 -11.12 -1.67 3.83
CA VAL A 104 -10.07 -2.44 4.49
C VAL A 104 -9.26 -3.19 3.45
N ILE A 105 -7.99 -2.85 3.33
CA ILE A 105 -7.04 -3.50 2.44
C ILE A 105 -6.17 -4.47 3.26
N LYS A 106 -6.23 -5.76 2.96
CA LYS A 106 -5.34 -6.72 3.63
C LYS A 106 -4.04 -6.87 2.86
N ALA A 107 -2.92 -6.49 3.48
CA ALA A 107 -1.60 -6.75 2.93
C ALA A 107 -1.15 -8.19 3.24
N MET A 108 -0.64 -8.90 2.23
CA MET A 108 -0.21 -10.28 2.32
C MET A 108 1.15 -10.48 1.68
N GLY A 109 2.04 -11.18 2.40
CA GLY A 109 3.34 -11.58 1.86
C GLY A 109 3.20 -12.78 0.94
N VAL A 110 3.66 -12.64 -0.32
CA VAL A 110 3.53 -13.66 -1.36
C VAL A 110 4.89 -14.13 -1.86
N SER A 111 5.06 -15.42 -2.01
CA SER A 111 6.21 -16.09 -2.62
C SER A 111 5.80 -17.22 -3.57
N SER A 112 4.55 -17.70 -3.47
CA SER A 112 4.02 -18.82 -4.24
C SER A 112 2.50 -18.71 -4.42
N LYS A 113 1.93 -19.47 -5.35
CA LYS A 113 0.47 -19.57 -5.53
C LYS A 113 -0.27 -20.06 -4.28
N ARG A 114 0.40 -20.81 -3.40
CA ARG A 114 -0.20 -21.28 -2.15
C ARG A 114 -0.51 -20.09 -1.21
N ASP A 115 0.36 -19.10 -1.19
CA ASP A 115 0.15 -17.91 -0.33
C ASP A 115 -1.09 -17.11 -0.77
N LEU A 116 -1.46 -17.19 -2.06
CA LEU A 116 -2.69 -16.55 -2.58
C LEU A 116 -3.98 -17.23 -2.09
N ALA A 117 -3.95 -18.55 -1.88
CA ALA A 117 -5.12 -19.26 -1.35
C ALA A 117 -5.47 -18.82 0.08
N ASP A 118 -4.50 -18.37 0.85
CA ASP A 118 -4.73 -17.85 2.21
C ASP A 118 -5.58 -16.56 2.20
N ALA A 119 -5.63 -15.85 1.08
CA ALA A 119 -6.45 -14.64 0.92
C ALA A 119 -7.96 -14.96 0.98
N GLU A 120 -8.39 -16.15 0.54
CA GLU A 120 -9.80 -16.57 0.56
C GLU A 120 -10.42 -16.56 1.96
N ALA A 121 -9.60 -16.62 3.01
CA ALA A 121 -10.09 -16.56 4.39
C ALA A 121 -10.46 -15.13 4.85
N PHE A 122 -10.11 -14.09 4.10
CA PHE A 122 -10.31 -12.70 4.49
C PHE A 122 -11.53 -12.07 3.80
N ASP A 123 -12.70 -12.70 3.94
CA ASP A 123 -13.97 -12.26 3.32
C ASP A 123 -14.40 -10.83 3.63
N ALA A 124 -13.90 -10.26 4.73
CA ALA A 124 -14.20 -8.91 5.16
C ALA A 124 -13.17 -7.86 4.71
N ALA A 125 -12.18 -8.25 3.93
CA ALA A 125 -11.29 -7.31 3.26
C ALA A 125 -11.91 -6.87 1.94
N ASP A 126 -11.93 -5.56 1.67
CA ASP A 126 -12.49 -5.00 0.44
C ASP A 126 -11.52 -5.18 -0.74
N ALA A 127 -10.22 -5.22 -0.48
CA ALA A 127 -9.19 -5.50 -1.47
C ALA A 127 -7.91 -6.06 -0.83
N PHE A 128 -6.95 -6.45 -1.67
CA PHE A 128 -5.67 -7.01 -1.23
C PHE A 128 -4.48 -6.20 -1.74
N LEU A 129 -3.41 -6.17 -0.93
CA LEU A 129 -2.10 -5.75 -1.38
C LEU A 129 -1.14 -6.93 -1.26
N PHE A 130 -0.53 -7.33 -2.37
CA PHE A 130 0.44 -8.43 -2.42
C PHE A 130 1.85 -7.87 -2.41
N ASP A 131 2.57 -8.10 -1.30
CA ASP A 131 3.97 -7.72 -1.12
C ASP A 131 4.87 -8.95 -1.22
N ALA A 132 6.15 -8.76 -1.53
CA ALA A 132 7.12 -9.84 -1.47
C ALA A 132 7.29 -10.34 -0.03
N LYS A 133 7.22 -11.66 0.15
CA LYS A 133 7.38 -12.26 1.47
C LYS A 133 8.70 -11.84 2.11
N PRO A 134 8.68 -11.34 3.37
CA PRO A 134 9.90 -10.93 4.04
C PRO A 134 10.88 -12.10 4.19
N PRO A 135 12.20 -11.87 4.22
CA PRO A 135 13.17 -12.93 4.46
C PRO A 135 12.94 -13.54 5.85
N ALA A 136 13.32 -14.81 6.02
CA ALA A 136 13.23 -15.48 7.30
C ALA A 136 14.03 -14.69 8.36
N GLY A 137 13.40 -14.39 9.51
CA GLY A 137 14.00 -13.62 10.59
C GLY A 137 13.95 -12.09 10.40
N ALA A 138 13.18 -11.60 9.43
CA ALA A 138 12.98 -10.16 9.25
C ALA A 138 12.31 -9.52 10.48
N ASP A 139 12.73 -8.31 10.79
CA ASP A 139 12.23 -7.48 11.90
C ASP A 139 10.94 -6.72 11.57
N ARG A 140 10.53 -6.71 10.28
CA ARG A 140 9.32 -6.04 9.77
C ARG A 140 8.71 -6.80 8.59
N GLU A 141 7.45 -6.54 8.29
CA GLU A 141 6.69 -7.27 7.25
C GLU A 141 6.96 -6.77 5.82
N GLY A 142 7.39 -5.53 5.59
CA GLY A 142 7.57 -4.97 4.25
C GLY A 142 8.81 -4.09 4.09
N GLY A 143 9.03 -3.58 2.88
CA GLY A 143 10.10 -2.60 2.58
C GLY A 143 11.51 -3.19 2.48
N HIS A 144 11.63 -4.49 2.17
CA HIS A 144 12.92 -5.21 2.02
C HIS A 144 13.56 -5.09 0.63
N GLY A 145 12.89 -4.44 -0.34
CA GLY A 145 13.38 -4.30 -1.72
C GLY A 145 13.48 -5.61 -2.50
N ARG A 146 12.80 -6.67 -2.05
CA ARG A 146 12.76 -7.97 -2.72
C ARG A 146 11.55 -8.07 -3.63
N THR A 147 11.71 -8.81 -4.72
CA THR A 147 10.62 -9.18 -5.63
C THR A 147 10.32 -10.68 -5.52
N PHE A 148 9.19 -11.10 -6.08
CA PHE A 148 8.81 -12.49 -6.28
C PHE A 148 8.43 -12.72 -7.75
N ASP A 149 8.09 -13.93 -8.14
CA ASP A 149 7.60 -14.21 -9.50
C ASP A 149 6.20 -13.62 -9.69
N TRP A 150 6.12 -12.46 -10.32
CA TRP A 150 4.86 -11.74 -10.54
C TRP A 150 3.84 -12.50 -11.40
N SER A 151 4.31 -13.47 -12.23
CA SER A 151 3.43 -14.27 -13.08
C SER A 151 2.44 -15.13 -12.29
N ILE A 152 2.70 -15.37 -11.01
CA ILE A 152 1.78 -16.13 -10.13
C ILE A 152 0.46 -15.38 -9.88
N LEU A 153 0.44 -14.05 -10.04
CA LEU A 153 -0.74 -13.20 -9.89
C LEU A 153 -1.55 -13.08 -11.19
N LYS A 154 -1.03 -13.58 -12.30
CA LYS A 154 -1.71 -13.44 -13.61
C LYS A 154 -3.08 -14.13 -13.59
N GLY A 155 -4.13 -13.31 -13.82
CA GLY A 155 -5.52 -13.77 -13.76
C GLY A 155 -6.03 -14.07 -12.36
N PHE A 156 -5.34 -13.56 -11.33
CA PHE A 156 -5.81 -13.67 -9.95
C PHE A 156 -7.13 -12.94 -9.77
N ARG A 157 -8.10 -13.62 -9.17
CA ARG A 157 -9.41 -13.10 -8.76
C ARG A 157 -9.77 -13.70 -7.42
N ILE A 158 -10.39 -12.93 -6.56
CA ILE A 158 -10.88 -13.39 -5.26
C ILE A 158 -12.25 -12.76 -4.98
N HIS A 159 -13.22 -13.58 -4.53
CA HIS A 159 -14.59 -13.14 -4.20
C HIS A 159 -15.24 -12.27 -5.29
N ASP A 160 -14.99 -12.57 -6.59
CA ASP A 160 -15.40 -11.76 -7.74
C ASP A 160 -14.80 -10.35 -7.81
N HIS A 161 -13.85 -10.01 -6.92
CA HIS A 161 -13.09 -8.76 -6.96
C HIS A 161 -11.85 -8.92 -7.83
N GLU A 162 -11.62 -7.94 -8.70
CA GLU A 162 -10.40 -7.78 -9.49
C GLU A 162 -9.46 -6.73 -8.87
N ASP A 163 -9.88 -6.09 -7.77
CA ASP A 163 -9.17 -4.99 -7.14
C ASP A 163 -8.10 -5.50 -6.19
N TRP A 164 -6.86 -5.40 -6.64
CA TRP A 164 -5.69 -5.71 -5.83
C TRP A 164 -4.50 -4.84 -6.25
N THR A 165 -3.55 -4.68 -5.35
CA THR A 165 -2.36 -3.86 -5.54
C THR A 165 -1.11 -4.73 -5.50
N LEU A 166 -0.25 -4.60 -6.49
CA LEU A 166 1.07 -5.23 -6.49
C LEU A 166 2.06 -4.35 -5.75
N SER A 167 2.77 -4.93 -4.79
CA SER A 167 3.88 -4.31 -4.05
C SER A 167 5.09 -5.22 -4.01
N GLY A 168 6.15 -4.83 -3.31
CA GLY A 168 7.35 -5.64 -3.08
C GLY A 168 8.44 -5.43 -4.11
N GLY A 169 9.46 -4.64 -3.72
CA GLY A 169 10.67 -4.44 -4.49
C GLY A 169 10.49 -3.74 -5.84
N LEU A 170 9.35 -3.06 -6.03
CA LEU A 170 9.12 -2.29 -7.25
C LEU A 170 10.02 -1.05 -7.29
N THR A 171 10.47 -0.73 -8.51
CA THR A 171 11.33 0.42 -8.84
C THR A 171 10.92 1.00 -10.19
N PRO A 172 11.38 2.21 -10.55
CA PRO A 172 11.12 2.75 -11.89
C PRO A 172 11.55 1.83 -13.03
N GLU A 173 12.60 1.03 -12.81
CA GLU A 173 13.19 0.16 -13.83
C GLU A 173 12.42 -1.15 -14.05
N ASN A 174 11.62 -1.60 -13.06
CA ASN A 174 10.96 -2.90 -13.13
C ASN A 174 9.44 -2.87 -13.11
N VAL A 175 8.81 -1.73 -12.79
CA VAL A 175 7.36 -1.64 -12.59
C VAL A 175 6.55 -1.97 -13.86
N ALA A 176 6.99 -1.52 -15.02
CA ALA A 176 6.31 -1.83 -16.29
C ALA A 176 6.32 -3.34 -16.57
N GLU A 177 7.48 -4.01 -16.38
CA GLU A 177 7.59 -5.47 -16.50
C GLU A 177 6.70 -6.19 -15.45
N ALA A 178 6.67 -5.67 -14.22
CA ALA A 178 5.84 -6.24 -13.16
C ALA A 178 4.34 -6.19 -13.51
N ILE A 179 3.86 -5.07 -14.03
CA ILE A 179 2.48 -4.90 -14.51
C ILE A 179 2.19 -5.88 -15.67
N ALA A 180 3.04 -5.92 -16.69
CA ALA A 180 2.86 -6.79 -17.86
C ALA A 180 2.81 -8.28 -17.48
N LYS A 181 3.62 -8.71 -16.50
CA LYS A 181 3.65 -10.10 -16.03
C LYS A 181 2.50 -10.48 -15.14
N SER A 182 2.10 -9.60 -14.22
CA SER A 182 1.07 -9.88 -13.23
C SER A 182 -0.34 -9.55 -13.72
N GLY A 183 -0.49 -8.53 -14.58
CA GLY A 183 -1.76 -7.92 -14.92
C GLY A 183 -2.30 -7.02 -13.80
N ALA A 184 -1.42 -6.45 -12.96
CA ALA A 184 -1.80 -5.67 -11.79
C ALA A 184 -2.63 -4.44 -12.17
N PRO A 185 -3.84 -4.27 -11.58
CA PRO A 185 -4.67 -3.08 -11.79
C PRO A 185 -4.13 -1.86 -11.03
N ALA A 186 -3.36 -2.09 -9.96
CA ALA A 186 -2.70 -1.07 -9.17
C ALA A 186 -1.31 -1.52 -8.71
N VAL A 187 -0.40 -0.56 -8.51
CA VAL A 187 0.96 -0.80 -7.99
C VAL A 187 1.26 0.11 -6.81
N ASP A 188 2.04 -0.41 -5.85
CA ASP A 188 2.48 0.29 -4.66
C ASP A 188 3.99 0.31 -4.55
N VAL A 189 4.57 1.45 -4.26
CA VAL A 189 6.00 1.59 -4.05
C VAL A 189 6.32 2.46 -2.84
N SER A 190 7.32 2.02 -2.08
CA SER A 190 7.87 2.79 -0.96
C SER A 190 9.37 3.00 -1.13
N SER A 191 10.20 2.03 -0.74
CA SER A 191 11.67 2.15 -0.75
C SER A 191 12.28 2.34 -2.13
N GLY A 192 11.66 1.79 -3.18
CA GLY A 192 12.17 1.88 -4.56
C GLY A 192 12.24 3.29 -5.14
N VAL A 193 11.52 4.24 -4.52
CA VAL A 193 11.51 5.66 -4.92
C VAL A 193 12.05 6.59 -3.83
N GLU A 194 12.87 6.06 -2.93
CA GLU A 194 13.51 6.84 -1.86
C GLU A 194 14.98 7.15 -2.17
N LYS A 195 15.45 8.28 -1.66
CA LYS A 195 16.88 8.61 -1.58
C LYS A 195 17.51 8.16 -0.26
N SER A 196 16.69 8.09 0.79
CA SER A 196 17.01 7.50 2.09
C SER A 196 15.71 7.06 2.77
N PRO A 197 15.72 6.14 3.74
CA PRO A 197 14.51 5.68 4.40
C PRO A 197 13.61 6.82 4.90
N GLY A 198 12.36 6.85 4.43
CA GLY A 198 11.37 7.88 4.77
C GLY A 198 11.47 9.19 3.99
N VAL A 199 12.42 9.32 3.05
CA VAL A 199 12.58 10.54 2.23
C VAL A 199 12.48 10.19 0.75
N LYS A 200 11.46 10.71 0.07
CA LYS A 200 11.25 10.42 -1.35
C LYS A 200 12.28 11.12 -2.25
N ASP A 201 12.58 10.48 -3.38
CA ASP A 201 13.37 11.04 -4.45
C ASP A 201 12.43 11.51 -5.57
N PRO A 202 12.31 12.82 -5.82
CA PRO A 202 11.37 13.34 -6.82
C PRO A 202 11.60 12.82 -8.23
N ALA A 203 12.85 12.53 -8.61
CA ALA A 203 13.14 11.98 -9.92
C ALA A 203 12.66 10.53 -10.05
N LYS A 204 12.90 9.71 -9.02
CA LYS A 204 12.45 8.32 -8.98
C LYS A 204 10.92 8.22 -8.90
N VAL A 205 10.25 9.08 -8.11
CA VAL A 205 8.78 9.09 -8.04
C VAL A 205 8.18 9.39 -9.41
N ARG A 206 8.63 10.44 -10.09
CA ARG A 206 8.17 10.77 -11.45
C ARG A 206 8.46 9.65 -12.45
N ALA A 207 9.65 9.07 -12.40
CA ALA A 207 10.03 7.98 -13.30
C ALA A 207 9.18 6.71 -13.06
N PHE A 208 8.89 6.38 -11.78
CA PHE A 208 8.04 5.25 -11.43
C PHE A 208 6.61 5.43 -11.96
N ILE A 209 6.01 6.59 -11.69
CA ILE A 209 4.64 6.89 -12.14
C ILE A 209 4.56 6.88 -13.67
N ALA A 210 5.53 7.49 -14.35
CA ALA A 210 5.60 7.48 -15.81
C ALA A 210 5.70 6.06 -16.37
N ALA A 211 6.55 5.20 -15.78
CA ALA A 211 6.71 3.82 -16.21
C ALA A 211 5.47 2.95 -15.93
N ALA A 212 4.79 3.18 -14.78
CA ALA A 212 3.57 2.44 -14.42
C ALA A 212 2.35 2.83 -15.25
N LYS A 213 2.29 4.10 -15.69
CA LYS A 213 1.18 4.65 -16.49
C LYS A 213 1.46 4.68 -18.00
N ALA A 214 2.61 4.17 -18.45
CA ALA A 214 2.89 4.02 -19.87
C ALA A 214 1.90 3.01 -20.49
N ASP A 215 1.25 3.38 -21.59
CA ASP A 215 0.48 2.43 -22.37
C ASP A 215 1.42 1.38 -22.98
N GLU A 216 1.00 0.12 -22.99
CA GLU A 216 1.69 -0.90 -23.78
C GLU A 216 1.57 -0.50 -25.25
N ALA A 217 2.73 -0.25 -25.90
CA ALA A 217 2.80 0.12 -27.30
C ALA A 217 2.63 -1.10 -28.21
#